data_4fdc2e30a87037a694497c600ff7e748
#
_entry.id   4fdc2e30a87037a694497c600ff7e748
#
_cell.length_a   1.000
_cell.length_b   1.000
_cell.length_c   1.000
_cell.angle_alpha   90.00
_cell.angle_beta   90.00
_cell.angle_gamma   90.00
#
_symmetry.space_group_name_H-M   'P 1'
#
loop_
_entity.id
_entity.type
_entity.pdbx_description
1 polymer ?
#
loop_
_entity_poly.entity_id
_entity_poly.type
_entity_poly.pdbx_seq_one_letter_code
_entity_poly.pdbx_strand_id
1 'polypeptide(L)'
;MTGGIALVALWPALNFLILAAIYGLDKPLWLGKQPSGRMSIAPVVVLAPYLLFTWSIWHIFRRLTPEAARDEVMAGVFLGRRPLGDELPAHVSVVVDLTAEFPRSPAVRDRRVIQIPSLDAQAPPDDRLLAAVEEAARADGVYIHCAAGHGRSALVAALVAVRRGLAGTLDEAVSLLQRSRPAVRLH
;
A
#
# COMPACT_ATOMS: atom_id res chain seq x y z
N MET A 1 -16.89 -33.26 22.54
CA MET A 1 -16.95 -31.81 22.20
C MET A 1 -15.64 -31.24 21.66
N THR A 2 -14.60 -32.03 21.44
CA THR A 2 -13.27 -31.60 20.95
C THR A 2 -13.18 -31.36 19.44
N GLY A 3 -14.07 -31.97 18.64
CA GLY A 3 -14.04 -31.86 17.16
C GLY A 3 -14.36 -30.46 16.61
N GLY A 4 -15.21 -29.67 17.29
CA GLY A 4 -15.58 -28.33 16.82
C GLY A 4 -14.45 -27.31 16.92
N ILE A 5 -13.64 -27.36 17.98
CA ILE A 5 -12.50 -26.46 18.18
C ILE A 5 -11.40 -26.76 17.14
N ALA A 6 -11.16 -28.02 16.83
CA ALA A 6 -10.18 -28.42 15.81
C ALA A 6 -10.56 -27.88 14.42
N LEU A 7 -11.86 -27.91 14.06
CA LEU A 7 -12.34 -27.36 12.78
C LEU A 7 -12.15 -25.83 12.71
N VAL A 8 -12.38 -25.11 13.79
CA VAL A 8 -12.13 -23.64 13.84
C VAL A 8 -10.65 -23.33 13.70
N ALA A 9 -9.75 -24.15 14.24
CA ALA A 9 -8.30 -23.98 14.12
C ALA A 9 -7.77 -24.28 12.69
N LEU A 10 -8.47 -25.11 11.93
CA LEU A 10 -8.08 -25.42 10.53
C LEU A 10 -8.21 -24.20 9.61
N TRP A 11 -9.13 -23.28 9.88
CA TRP A 11 -9.33 -22.10 9.02
C TRP A 11 -8.13 -21.17 9.01
N PRO A 12 -7.56 -20.69 10.14
CA PRO A 12 -6.29 -19.96 10.12
C PRO A 12 -5.14 -20.75 9.50
N ALA A 13 -5.04 -22.05 9.75
CA ALA A 13 -4.00 -22.90 9.14
C ALA A 13 -4.09 -22.90 7.61
N LEU A 14 -5.30 -23.05 7.06
CA LEU A 14 -5.54 -22.95 5.61
C LEU A 14 -5.17 -21.56 5.08
N ASN A 15 -5.42 -20.49 5.84
CA ASN A 15 -5.01 -19.14 5.44
C ASN A 15 -3.50 -19.04 5.24
N PHE A 16 -2.67 -19.63 6.11
CA PHE A 16 -1.21 -19.62 5.93
C PHE A 16 -0.79 -20.32 4.66
N LEU A 17 -1.41 -21.46 4.30
CA LEU A 17 -1.11 -22.16 3.05
C LEU A 17 -1.50 -21.33 1.82
N ILE A 18 -2.69 -20.71 1.85
CA ILE A 18 -3.14 -19.82 0.76
C ILE A 18 -2.21 -18.62 0.65
N LEU A 19 -1.83 -17.99 1.76
CA LEU A 19 -0.90 -16.87 1.76
C LEU A 19 0.48 -17.28 1.24
N ALA A 20 1.00 -18.45 1.62
CA ALA A 20 2.25 -18.97 1.07
C ALA A 20 2.18 -19.10 -0.45
N ALA A 21 1.05 -19.58 -1.00
CA ALA A 21 0.83 -19.65 -2.44
C ALA A 21 0.70 -18.25 -3.07
N ILE A 22 -0.02 -17.32 -2.44
CA ILE A 22 -0.16 -15.93 -2.91
C ILE A 22 1.22 -15.26 -3.03
N TYR A 23 2.05 -15.37 -1.99
CA TYR A 23 3.39 -14.78 -1.96
C TYR A 23 4.38 -15.53 -2.86
N GLY A 24 4.36 -16.86 -2.85
CA GLY A 24 5.26 -17.66 -3.66
C GLY A 24 5.01 -17.57 -5.17
N LEU A 25 3.77 -17.28 -5.57
CA LEU A 25 3.38 -17.11 -6.98
C LEU A 25 3.23 -15.63 -7.40
N ASP A 26 3.48 -14.71 -6.50
CA ASP A 26 3.27 -13.25 -6.69
C ASP A 26 1.87 -12.93 -7.26
N LYS A 27 0.81 -13.32 -6.52
CA LYS A 27 -0.59 -13.14 -6.94
C LYS A 27 -1.34 -12.18 -6.00
N PRO A 28 -1.00 -10.88 -5.95
CA PRO A 28 -1.64 -9.92 -5.04
C PRO A 28 -3.16 -9.82 -5.23
N LEU A 29 -3.67 -10.03 -6.44
CA LEU A 29 -5.10 -9.97 -6.74
C LEU A 29 -5.90 -11.12 -6.11
N TRP A 30 -5.25 -12.22 -5.70
CA TRP A 30 -5.91 -13.30 -4.97
C TRP A 30 -6.35 -12.89 -3.56
N LEU A 31 -5.84 -11.78 -3.02
CA LEU A 31 -6.39 -11.16 -1.82
C LEU A 31 -7.77 -10.54 -2.04
N GLY A 32 -8.23 -10.44 -3.30
CA GLY A 32 -9.59 -10.09 -3.65
C GLY A 32 -9.82 -8.63 -4.03
N LYS A 33 -8.77 -7.80 -4.13
CA LYS A 33 -8.92 -6.40 -4.52
C LYS A 33 -9.26 -6.29 -6.01
N GLN A 34 -10.37 -5.64 -6.30
CA GLN A 34 -10.89 -5.41 -7.65
C GLN A 34 -10.34 -4.09 -8.25
N PRO A 35 -10.39 -3.89 -9.57
CA PRO A 35 -10.04 -2.61 -10.21
C PRO A 35 -10.85 -1.42 -9.69
N SER A 36 -12.08 -1.66 -9.22
CA SER A 36 -12.91 -0.64 -8.55
C SER A 36 -12.37 -0.20 -7.18
N GLY A 37 -11.40 -0.93 -6.61
CA GLY A 37 -10.90 -0.75 -5.26
C GLY A 37 -11.73 -1.44 -4.18
N ARG A 38 -12.81 -2.12 -4.55
CA ARG A 38 -13.59 -2.96 -3.63
C ARG A 38 -12.89 -4.29 -3.39
N MET A 39 -13.21 -4.94 -2.27
CA MET A 39 -12.79 -6.32 -2.03
C MET A 39 -13.90 -7.29 -2.48
N SER A 40 -13.51 -8.37 -3.15
CA SER A 40 -14.43 -9.46 -3.51
C SER A 40 -14.83 -10.24 -2.27
N ILE A 41 -16.11 -10.60 -2.17
CA ILE A 41 -16.66 -11.26 -0.96
C ILE A 41 -16.00 -12.62 -0.73
N ALA A 42 -15.86 -13.46 -1.76
CA ALA A 42 -15.34 -14.82 -1.60
C ALA A 42 -13.89 -14.83 -1.02
N PRO A 43 -12.90 -14.11 -1.59
CA PRO A 43 -11.58 -14.00 -0.96
C PRO A 43 -11.63 -13.41 0.46
N VAL A 44 -12.48 -12.41 0.72
CA VAL A 44 -12.60 -11.81 2.05
C VAL A 44 -13.10 -12.84 3.07
N VAL A 45 -14.09 -13.65 2.74
CA VAL A 45 -14.59 -14.70 3.64
C VAL A 45 -13.52 -15.78 3.85
N VAL A 46 -12.90 -16.28 2.78
CA VAL A 46 -11.87 -17.33 2.88
C VAL A 46 -10.68 -16.86 3.70
N LEU A 47 -10.20 -15.63 3.46
CA LEU A 47 -9.02 -15.03 4.10
C LEU A 47 -9.38 -14.18 5.33
N ALA A 48 -10.59 -14.29 5.86
CA ALA A 48 -11.04 -13.45 6.98
C ALA A 48 -10.10 -13.48 8.19
N PRO A 49 -9.56 -14.62 8.66
CA PRO A 49 -8.60 -14.63 9.76
C PRO A 49 -7.39 -13.73 9.51
N TYR A 50 -6.80 -13.81 8.32
CA TYR A 50 -5.66 -12.98 7.92
C TYR A 50 -6.06 -11.51 7.75
N LEU A 51 -7.10 -11.22 7.00
CA LEU A 51 -7.50 -9.84 6.71
C LEU A 51 -7.95 -9.11 7.97
N LEU A 52 -8.73 -9.75 8.85
CA LEU A 52 -9.16 -9.15 10.12
C LEU A 52 -7.96 -8.89 11.04
N PHE A 53 -7.01 -9.83 11.11
CA PHE A 53 -5.78 -9.62 11.86
C PHE A 53 -4.98 -8.43 11.29
N THR A 54 -4.74 -8.40 9.98
CA THR A 54 -4.00 -7.34 9.29
C THR A 54 -4.65 -5.97 9.49
N TRP A 55 -5.98 -5.88 9.32
CA TRP A 55 -6.72 -4.64 9.51
C TRP A 55 -6.69 -4.19 10.98
N SER A 56 -6.85 -5.12 11.92
CA SER A 56 -6.80 -4.81 13.37
C SER A 56 -5.43 -4.28 13.76
N ILE A 57 -4.37 -4.98 13.40
CA ILE A 57 -2.99 -4.57 13.66
C ILE A 57 -2.70 -3.20 13.03
N TRP A 58 -3.09 -2.98 11.78
CA TRP A 58 -2.91 -1.70 11.11
C TRP A 58 -3.63 -0.55 11.86
N HIS A 59 -4.87 -0.77 12.32
CA HIS A 59 -5.61 0.23 13.10
C HIS A 59 -4.98 0.50 14.47
N ILE A 60 -4.41 -0.53 15.12
CA ILE A 60 -3.70 -0.40 16.39
C ILE A 60 -2.41 0.41 16.18
N PHE A 61 -1.55 -0.02 15.26
CA PHE A 61 -0.29 0.67 14.98
C PHE A 61 -0.50 2.13 14.58
N ARG A 62 -1.48 2.40 13.73
CA ARG A 62 -1.82 3.75 13.32
C ARG A 62 -2.15 4.69 14.51
N ARG A 63 -2.70 4.14 15.62
CA ARG A 63 -3.02 4.92 16.82
C ARG A 63 -1.86 5.04 17.79
N LEU A 64 -1.00 4.04 17.82
CA LEU A 64 0.12 3.97 18.76
C LEU A 64 1.40 4.60 18.19
N THR A 65 1.56 4.65 16.89
CA THR A 65 2.76 5.22 16.25
C THR A 65 2.63 6.75 16.19
N PRO A 66 3.60 7.50 16.74
CA PRO A 66 3.60 8.96 16.73
C PRO A 66 3.91 9.56 15.35
N GLU A 67 4.21 8.71 14.36
CA GLU A 67 4.55 9.14 13.01
C GLU A 67 3.38 9.83 12.32
N ALA A 68 3.67 10.89 11.57
CA ALA A 68 2.69 11.59 10.75
C ALA A 68 2.01 10.63 9.74
N ALA A 69 0.74 10.86 9.46
CA ALA A 69 0.00 10.07 8.47
C ALA A 69 0.66 10.14 7.09
N ARG A 70 1.26 11.28 6.80
CA ARG A 70 1.94 11.62 5.55
C ARG A 70 3.02 12.66 5.77
N ASP A 71 3.96 12.71 4.84
CA ASP A 71 4.94 13.77 4.71
C ASP A 71 5.04 14.22 3.27
N GLU A 72 5.26 15.50 3.04
CA GLU A 72 5.64 16.00 1.72
C GLU A 72 7.14 15.72 1.54
N VAL A 73 7.45 14.76 0.68
CA VAL A 73 8.82 14.29 0.48
C VAL A 73 9.56 15.01 -0.66
N MET A 74 8.81 15.65 -1.53
CA MET A 74 9.26 16.58 -2.58
C MET A 74 8.08 17.43 -3.03
N ALA A 75 8.32 18.54 -3.70
CA ALA A 75 7.28 19.50 -4.09
C ALA A 75 6.07 18.82 -4.76
N GLY A 76 4.91 18.90 -4.12
CA GLY A 76 3.65 18.30 -4.57
C GLY A 76 3.57 16.76 -4.47
N VAL A 77 4.57 16.08 -3.90
CA VAL A 77 4.55 14.63 -3.71
C VAL A 77 4.47 14.28 -2.23
N PHE A 78 3.39 13.66 -1.85
CA PHE A 78 3.12 13.19 -0.50
C PHE A 78 3.31 11.68 -0.42
N LEU A 79 4.09 11.23 0.54
CA LEU A 79 4.30 9.84 0.88
C LEU A 79 3.67 9.55 2.24
N GLY A 80 2.88 8.49 2.35
CA GLY A 80 2.24 8.20 3.62
C GLY A 80 1.60 6.83 3.72
N ARG A 81 0.97 6.63 4.88
CA ARG A 81 0.13 5.46 5.12
C ARG A 81 -1.19 5.58 4.36
N ARG A 82 -1.95 4.48 4.27
CA ARG A 82 -3.31 4.48 3.72
C ARG A 82 -4.14 5.58 4.41
N PRO A 83 -4.63 6.59 3.66
CA PRO A 83 -5.28 7.76 4.27
C PRO A 83 -6.68 7.42 4.78
N LEU A 84 -7.09 8.03 5.88
CA LEU A 84 -8.46 8.00 6.39
C LEU A 84 -8.93 9.42 6.73
N GLY A 85 -10.25 9.66 6.63
CA GLY A 85 -10.85 10.96 6.97
C GLY A 85 -10.23 12.08 6.15
N ASP A 86 -9.69 13.08 6.82
CA ASP A 86 -9.08 14.30 6.31
C ASP A 86 -7.56 14.24 6.13
N GLU A 87 -6.97 13.04 6.23
CA GLU A 87 -5.51 12.87 6.08
C GLU A 87 -5.00 13.16 4.67
N LEU A 88 -5.88 13.22 3.65
CA LEU A 88 -5.50 13.55 2.29
C LEU A 88 -5.43 15.07 2.10
N PRO A 89 -4.29 15.65 1.60
CA PRO A 89 -4.23 17.09 1.31
C PRO A 89 -5.24 17.50 0.23
N ALA A 90 -5.85 18.67 0.40
CA ALA A 90 -6.94 19.13 -0.49
C ALA A 90 -6.49 19.28 -1.95
N HIS A 91 -5.25 19.70 -2.18
CA HIS A 91 -4.68 19.94 -3.52
C HIS A 91 -4.18 18.68 -4.22
N VAL A 92 -4.18 17.51 -3.56
CA VAL A 92 -3.83 16.24 -4.21
C VAL A 92 -4.92 15.87 -5.20
N SER A 93 -4.55 15.70 -6.45
CA SER A 93 -5.45 15.28 -7.55
C SER A 93 -5.31 13.80 -7.90
N VAL A 94 -4.11 13.24 -7.73
CA VAL A 94 -3.78 11.85 -8.06
C VAL A 94 -3.37 11.08 -6.80
N VAL A 95 -3.86 9.87 -6.67
CA VAL A 95 -3.47 8.95 -5.58
C VAL A 95 -2.96 7.65 -6.16
N VAL A 96 -1.79 7.19 -5.73
CA VAL A 96 -1.23 5.87 -6.06
C VAL A 96 -1.45 4.94 -4.87
N ASP A 97 -2.32 3.95 -5.04
CA ASP A 97 -2.67 2.96 -4.02
C ASP A 97 -1.99 1.62 -4.31
N LEU A 98 -1.00 1.26 -3.49
CA LEU A 98 -0.23 0.02 -3.63
C LEU A 98 -0.74 -1.13 -2.75
N THR A 99 -1.81 -0.93 -1.98
CA THR A 99 -2.33 -2.00 -1.13
C THR A 99 -3.08 -3.06 -1.92
N ALA A 100 -2.79 -4.33 -1.68
CA ALA A 100 -3.60 -5.46 -2.15
C ALA A 100 -4.58 -5.94 -1.05
N GLU A 101 -4.18 -5.79 0.20
CA GLU A 101 -4.83 -6.29 1.41
C GLU A 101 -5.92 -5.38 1.98
N PHE A 102 -6.07 -4.15 1.44
CA PHE A 102 -7.09 -3.19 1.90
C PHE A 102 -8.03 -2.78 0.77
N PRO A 103 -9.32 -2.54 1.06
CA PRO A 103 -10.18 -1.82 0.13
C PRO A 103 -9.69 -0.40 -0.10
N ARG A 104 -10.09 0.20 -1.22
CA ARG A 104 -9.84 1.64 -1.47
C ARG A 104 -10.34 2.47 -0.29
N SER A 105 -9.53 3.42 0.16
CA SER A 105 -9.94 4.32 1.22
C SER A 105 -11.10 5.22 0.77
N PRO A 106 -12.12 5.44 1.62
CA PRO A 106 -13.14 6.46 1.36
C PRO A 106 -12.57 7.89 1.21
N ALA A 107 -11.43 8.19 1.84
CA ALA A 107 -10.76 9.48 1.77
C ALA A 107 -10.32 9.88 0.34
N VAL A 108 -10.17 8.90 -0.57
CA VAL A 108 -9.75 9.15 -1.95
C VAL A 108 -10.90 9.05 -2.97
N ARG A 109 -12.17 9.08 -2.50
CA ARG A 109 -13.35 8.86 -3.35
C ARG A 109 -13.41 9.80 -4.56
N ASP A 110 -13.09 11.06 -4.34
CA ASP A 110 -13.21 12.13 -5.34
C ASP A 110 -11.87 12.46 -6.02
N ARG A 111 -10.95 11.49 -6.01
CA ARG A 111 -9.62 11.63 -6.60
C ARG A 111 -9.40 10.60 -7.71
N ARG A 112 -8.53 10.94 -8.66
CA ARG A 112 -8.01 9.96 -9.59
C ARG A 112 -7.14 8.96 -8.84
N VAL A 113 -7.48 7.68 -8.87
CA VAL A 113 -6.73 6.62 -8.17
C VAL A 113 -6.09 5.67 -9.15
N ILE A 114 -4.78 5.59 -9.11
CA ILE A 114 -3.97 4.58 -9.80
C ILE A 114 -3.78 3.43 -8.83
N GLN A 115 -4.35 2.27 -9.15
CA GLN A 115 -4.20 1.08 -8.32
C GLN A 115 -3.11 0.16 -8.86
N ILE A 116 -2.13 -0.13 -8.01
CA ILE A 116 -1.06 -1.10 -8.26
C ILE A 116 -1.01 -2.08 -7.09
N PRO A 117 -2.02 -2.96 -6.95
CA PRO A 117 -2.03 -3.92 -5.85
C PRO A 117 -0.73 -4.73 -5.86
N SER A 118 0.04 -4.63 -4.80
CA SER A 118 1.29 -5.34 -4.57
C SER A 118 1.32 -5.95 -3.18
N LEU A 119 1.99 -7.08 -3.03
CA LEU A 119 2.18 -7.73 -1.75
C LEU A 119 3.20 -6.93 -0.91
N ASP A 120 3.08 -7.03 0.41
CA ASP A 120 4.06 -6.39 1.28
C ASP A 120 5.44 -7.03 1.09
N ALA A 121 6.50 -6.22 1.16
CA ALA A 121 7.88 -6.61 0.88
C ALA A 121 8.14 -7.16 -0.56
N GLN A 122 7.23 -6.92 -1.51
CA GLN A 122 7.45 -7.23 -2.93
C GLN A 122 7.33 -5.97 -3.79
N ALA A 123 8.09 -5.95 -4.89
CA ALA A 123 7.98 -4.87 -5.88
C ALA A 123 6.64 -4.97 -6.64
N PRO A 124 6.01 -3.84 -6.97
CA PRO A 124 4.86 -3.83 -7.88
C PRO A 124 5.23 -4.37 -9.27
N PRO A 125 4.25 -4.89 -10.05
CA PRO A 125 4.49 -5.32 -11.43
C PRO A 125 5.03 -4.18 -12.30
N ASP A 126 6.09 -4.45 -13.07
CA ASP A 126 6.88 -3.45 -13.80
C ASP A 126 6.07 -2.59 -14.78
N ASP A 127 5.16 -3.20 -15.54
CA ASP A 127 4.31 -2.52 -16.52
C ASP A 127 3.42 -1.44 -15.88
N ARG A 128 2.80 -1.77 -14.74
CA ARG A 128 1.95 -0.86 -13.97
C ARG A 128 2.76 0.15 -13.19
N LEU A 129 3.91 -0.26 -12.68
CA LEU A 129 4.81 0.59 -11.92
C LEU A 129 5.30 1.76 -12.77
N LEU A 130 5.83 1.49 -13.96
CA LEU A 130 6.35 2.53 -14.86
C LEU A 130 5.25 3.52 -15.28
N ALA A 131 4.06 3.03 -15.65
CA ALA A 131 2.94 3.89 -16.00
C ALA A 131 2.51 4.80 -14.84
N ALA A 132 2.47 4.28 -13.62
CA ALA A 132 2.13 5.05 -12.43
C ALA A 132 3.21 6.10 -12.09
N VAL A 133 4.48 5.75 -12.22
CA VAL A 133 5.60 6.68 -12.01
C VAL A 133 5.53 7.84 -13.01
N GLU A 134 5.28 7.56 -14.30
CA GLU A 134 5.12 8.58 -15.32
C GLU A 134 3.95 9.53 -15.03
N GLU A 135 2.80 9.00 -14.63
CA GLU A 135 1.64 9.81 -14.30
C GLU A 135 1.86 10.62 -13.01
N ALA A 136 2.41 9.99 -11.97
CA ALA A 136 2.73 10.64 -10.70
C ALA A 136 3.79 11.74 -10.86
N ALA A 137 4.78 11.53 -11.75
CA ALA A 137 5.82 12.52 -12.00
C ALA A 137 5.29 13.80 -12.68
N ARG A 138 4.20 13.70 -13.45
CA ARG A 138 3.57 14.83 -14.16
C ARG A 138 2.51 15.55 -13.33
N ALA A 139 2.03 14.94 -12.24
CA ALA A 139 0.97 15.53 -11.42
C ALA A 139 1.52 16.64 -10.53
N ASP A 140 0.78 17.74 -10.40
CA ASP A 140 1.11 18.85 -9.50
C ASP A 140 0.92 18.47 -8.02
N GLY A 141 -0.02 17.57 -7.74
CA GLY A 141 -0.29 17.05 -6.40
C GLY A 141 -0.59 15.56 -6.43
N VAL A 142 0.33 14.73 -5.90
CA VAL A 142 0.19 13.27 -5.84
C VAL A 142 0.38 12.76 -4.41
N TYR A 143 -0.45 11.79 -4.03
CA TYR A 143 -0.32 11.06 -2.78
C TYR A 143 0.00 9.59 -3.07
N ILE A 144 1.15 9.13 -2.63
CA ILE A 144 1.62 7.75 -2.85
C ILE A 144 1.53 7.01 -1.52
N HIS A 145 0.77 5.92 -1.49
CA HIS A 145 0.61 5.16 -0.25
C HIS A 145 0.62 3.64 -0.44
N CYS A 146 1.08 2.96 0.59
CA CYS A 146 0.77 1.56 0.86
C CYS A 146 0.00 1.44 2.19
N ALA A 147 0.17 0.38 2.97
CA ALA A 147 -0.43 0.29 4.31
C ALA A 147 0.20 1.29 5.28
N ALA A 148 1.53 1.26 5.43
CA ALA A 148 2.29 2.07 6.39
C ALA A 148 3.01 3.29 5.78
N GLY A 149 3.29 3.26 4.48
CA GLY A 149 4.00 4.37 3.82
C GLY A 149 5.53 4.30 3.90
N HIS A 150 6.11 3.09 4.01
CA HIS A 150 7.55 2.91 4.24
C HIS A 150 8.30 2.15 3.15
N GLY A 151 7.72 1.06 2.60
CA GLY A 151 8.38 0.17 1.62
C GLY A 151 7.83 0.37 0.21
N ARG A 152 6.74 -0.31 -0.13
CA ARG A 152 6.12 -0.30 -1.48
C ARG A 152 5.91 1.10 -2.04
N SER A 153 5.33 2.00 -1.24
CA SER A 153 5.10 3.41 -1.63
C SER A 153 6.38 4.21 -1.73
N ALA A 154 7.38 3.90 -0.92
CA ALA A 154 8.68 4.54 -0.99
C ALA A 154 9.41 4.22 -2.30
N LEU A 155 9.31 3.00 -2.81
CA LEU A 155 9.87 2.63 -4.11
C LEU A 155 9.27 3.50 -5.22
N VAL A 156 7.94 3.64 -5.27
CA VAL A 156 7.28 4.48 -6.27
C VAL A 156 7.69 5.95 -6.12
N ALA A 157 7.73 6.47 -4.89
CA ALA A 157 8.14 7.85 -4.64
C ALA A 157 9.61 8.11 -5.02
N ALA A 158 10.51 7.15 -4.78
CA ALA A 158 11.91 7.23 -5.18
C ALA A 158 12.06 7.23 -6.71
N LEU A 159 11.31 6.38 -7.41
CA LEU A 159 11.30 6.38 -8.88
C LEU A 159 10.73 7.69 -9.45
N VAL A 160 9.73 8.28 -8.80
CA VAL A 160 9.22 9.62 -9.17
C VAL A 160 10.29 10.68 -8.97
N ALA A 161 11.08 10.61 -7.89
CA ALA A 161 12.20 11.54 -7.67
C ALA A 161 13.26 11.45 -8.78
N VAL A 162 13.65 10.23 -9.15
CA VAL A 162 14.57 10.00 -10.28
C VAL A 162 13.96 10.52 -11.58
N ARG A 163 12.69 10.22 -11.84
CA ARG A 163 11.99 10.65 -13.07
C ARG A 163 11.85 12.17 -13.19
N ARG A 164 11.75 12.87 -12.05
CA ARG A 164 11.75 14.35 -11.99
C ARG A 164 13.17 14.95 -12.03
N GLY A 165 14.23 14.15 -12.09
CA GLY A 165 15.62 14.61 -12.09
C GLY A 165 16.08 15.17 -10.72
N LEU A 166 15.40 14.83 -9.63
CA LEU A 166 15.74 15.26 -8.26
C LEU A 166 16.80 14.35 -7.62
N ALA A 167 17.04 13.18 -8.20
CA ALA A 167 18.08 12.23 -7.82
C ALA A 167 18.58 11.53 -9.08
N GLY A 168 19.88 11.20 -9.12
CA GLY A 168 20.49 10.48 -10.24
C GLY A 168 20.41 8.97 -10.08
N THR A 169 20.24 8.49 -8.84
CA THR A 169 20.17 7.08 -8.49
C THR A 169 19.03 6.81 -7.53
N LEU A 170 18.65 5.52 -7.40
CA LEU A 170 17.62 5.11 -6.45
C LEU A 170 18.05 5.36 -5.00
N ASP A 171 19.32 5.14 -4.67
CA ASP A 171 19.86 5.36 -3.32
C ASP A 171 19.84 6.85 -2.93
N GLU A 172 20.16 7.74 -3.86
CA GLU A 172 20.02 9.18 -3.66
C GLU A 172 18.55 9.57 -3.45
N ALA A 173 17.65 8.99 -4.23
CA ALA A 173 16.22 9.22 -4.08
C ALA A 173 15.72 8.75 -2.70
N VAL A 174 16.11 7.56 -2.25
CA VAL A 174 15.77 7.06 -0.90
C VAL A 174 16.29 7.99 0.17
N SER A 175 17.54 8.45 0.05
CA SER A 175 18.15 9.41 0.98
C SER A 175 17.38 10.74 1.01
N LEU A 176 16.87 11.20 -0.14
CA LEU A 176 16.00 12.36 -0.24
C LEU A 176 14.69 12.16 0.54
N LEU A 177 14.02 11.03 0.34
CA LEU A 177 12.75 10.71 1.03
C LEU A 177 12.95 10.59 2.55
N GLN A 178 14.06 10.01 3.00
CA GLN A 178 14.37 9.81 4.41
C GLN A 178 14.56 11.11 5.19
N ARG A 179 14.86 12.22 4.53
CA ARG A 179 14.95 13.54 5.18
C ARG A 179 13.61 13.97 5.79
N SER A 180 12.51 13.67 5.11
CA SER A 180 11.14 14.00 5.57
C SER A 180 10.47 12.82 6.26
N ARG A 181 10.81 11.58 5.88
CA ARG A 181 10.22 10.36 6.40
C ARG A 181 11.29 9.30 6.72
N PRO A 182 11.92 9.38 7.92
CA PRO A 182 13.08 8.54 8.27
C PRO A 182 12.83 7.02 8.26
N ALA A 183 11.56 6.60 8.40
CA ALA A 183 11.17 5.18 8.39
C ALA A 183 11.15 4.55 6.98
N VAL A 184 11.36 5.32 5.92
CA VAL A 184 11.44 4.82 4.54
C VAL A 184 12.57 3.81 4.39
N ARG A 185 12.25 2.64 3.81
CA ARG A 185 13.21 1.57 3.46
C ARG A 185 12.72 0.86 2.22
N LEU A 186 13.65 0.55 1.29
CA LEU A 186 13.38 -0.39 0.21
C LEU A 186 13.76 -1.80 0.69
N HIS A 187 12.94 -2.77 0.32
CA HIS A 187 13.16 -4.19 0.62
C HIS A 187 13.60 -4.91 -0.64
#